data_cacda7896c75f985ad325eb364b78c93
#
_entry.id   cacda7896c75f985ad325eb364b78c93
#
_cell.length_a   1.000
_cell.length_b   1.000
_cell.length_c   1.000
_cell.angle_alpha   90.00
_cell.angle_beta   90.00
_cell.angle_gamma   90.00
#
_symmetry.space_group_name_H-M   'P 1'
#
loop_
_entity.id
_entity.type
_entity.pdbx_description
1 polymer ?
#
loop_
_entity_poly.entity_id
_entity_poly.type
_entity_poly.pdbx_seq_one_letter_code
_entity_poly.pdbx_strand_id
1 'polypeptide(L)'
;MAGKKDRIERINSQAVPLPEAFVDWMDRRMPRYIIYEPGKTEGKCTGCEAVSQYKKLRIGNTYTCPVCKKRATAKTKKTMIQEISRKFVYFQKIKNGVMVRFIERVYHFSKEGIERKENSETLRGAVEKGRRQYWYEEQYRWTSKGFTFGWQENKSNWSSRTPSNPMYCNKNRRYEQIGEPEVYRRNIKGVIEDSSLKWLADKGKDLIRVANNRKRYYVQISGFLDVYEAMHRWPCLETLYKTEWKHLVSDIIYNCKIKLGAKEKKPQKILGIPKECLKEAKETMFRVEDTQTYILKCQMIMKCTKDTELIQTIARKMTITGIRFYFFEMGMPLKKTRAFLDNLKSHDEYDYADYLRMARAIGSDMTDEFVLYPRDVKTAHDAVMNVINERERKRKRKEAREKDASIQKVYKKIKKKFSYENDDFVLRPAKTNSELVKEGQTQHICVGSAGYAGKMIRGESYILFLRKKDHPEKPFYTVEITPQYEILQRHGKYNKEGKEVTAVDAFLEKFRREVGHVEVNYAAGA
;
A
#
# COMPACT_ATOMS: atom_id res chain seq x y z
N MET A 1 -23.03 -16.69 8.16
CA MET A 1 -23.29 -15.26 8.50
C MET A 1 -23.95 -15.10 9.89
N ALA A 2 -24.79 -16.03 10.33
CA ALA A 2 -25.41 -16.01 11.66
C ALA A 2 -24.40 -15.86 12.82
N GLY A 3 -23.41 -16.70 12.92
CA GLY A 3 -22.45 -16.66 14.05
C GLY A 3 -21.59 -15.38 14.18
N LYS A 4 -21.60 -14.50 13.17
CA LYS A 4 -20.87 -13.22 13.20
C LYS A 4 -21.72 -12.13 13.86
N LYS A 5 -23.02 -12.10 13.57
CA LYS A 5 -23.98 -11.17 14.17
C LYS A 5 -24.13 -11.47 15.66
N ASP A 6 -24.28 -12.74 16.04
CA ASP A 6 -24.37 -13.20 17.43
C ASP A 6 -23.16 -12.81 18.26
N ARG A 7 -21.96 -12.81 17.65
CA ARG A 7 -20.73 -12.43 18.33
C ARG A 7 -20.66 -10.93 18.62
N ILE A 8 -21.05 -10.08 17.66
CA ILE A 8 -21.10 -8.63 17.85
C ILE A 8 -22.10 -8.28 18.94
N GLU A 9 -23.30 -8.85 18.90
CA GLU A 9 -24.33 -8.65 19.91
C GLU A 9 -23.86 -9.12 21.30
N ARG A 10 -23.24 -10.30 21.38
CA ARG A 10 -22.69 -10.85 22.63
C ARG A 10 -21.61 -9.97 23.27
N ILE A 11 -20.75 -9.34 22.48
CA ILE A 11 -19.71 -8.46 23.01
C ILE A 11 -20.30 -7.10 23.37
N ASN A 12 -21.16 -6.55 22.53
CA ASN A 12 -21.80 -5.27 22.79
C ASN A 12 -22.75 -5.30 23.99
N SER A 13 -23.41 -6.43 24.27
CA SER A 13 -24.25 -6.60 25.46
C SER A 13 -23.46 -6.53 26.78
N GLN A 14 -22.15 -6.65 26.76
CA GLN A 14 -21.29 -6.49 27.93
C GLN A 14 -20.94 -5.01 28.22
N ALA A 15 -21.32 -4.07 27.38
CA ALA A 15 -21.09 -2.65 27.64
C ALA A 15 -21.98 -2.18 28.80
N VAL A 16 -21.36 -1.75 29.89
CA VAL A 16 -22.05 -1.21 31.06
C VAL A 16 -22.23 0.31 30.93
N PRO A 17 -23.17 0.94 31.68
CA PRO A 17 -23.27 2.38 31.78
C PRO A 17 -21.91 3.01 32.15
N LEU A 18 -21.66 4.23 31.67
CA LEU A 18 -20.42 4.95 31.98
C LEU A 18 -20.41 5.30 33.48
N PRO A 19 -19.33 4.98 34.21
CA PRO A 19 -19.21 5.35 35.62
C PRO A 19 -19.28 6.87 35.82
N GLU A 20 -19.95 7.31 36.87
CA GLU A 20 -20.09 8.73 37.23
C GLU A 20 -18.72 9.42 37.35
N ALA A 21 -17.76 8.74 37.99
CA ALA A 21 -16.37 9.25 38.11
C ALA A 21 -15.70 9.52 36.76
N PHE A 22 -16.07 8.77 35.71
CA PHE A 22 -15.56 9.03 34.35
C PHE A 22 -16.30 10.21 33.71
N VAL A 23 -17.60 10.31 33.89
CA VAL A 23 -18.41 11.45 33.40
C VAL A 23 -17.91 12.75 34.03
N ASP A 24 -17.71 12.76 35.33
CA ASP A 24 -17.13 13.91 36.05
C ASP A 24 -15.72 14.25 35.57
N TRP A 25 -14.92 13.23 35.26
CA TRP A 25 -13.58 13.44 34.72
C TRP A 25 -13.63 14.08 33.34
N MET A 26 -14.56 13.69 32.45
CA MET A 26 -14.82 14.35 31.17
C MET A 26 -15.25 15.78 31.37
N ASP A 27 -16.21 16.05 32.25
CA ASP A 27 -16.73 17.41 32.53
C ASP A 27 -15.64 18.36 33.02
N ARG A 28 -14.68 17.86 33.81
CA ARG A 28 -13.54 18.68 34.24
C ARG A 28 -12.60 19.06 33.11
N ARG A 29 -12.65 18.39 31.97
CA ARG A 29 -11.81 18.61 30.79
C ARG A 29 -12.51 19.34 29.67
N MET A 30 -13.81 19.52 29.76
CA MET A 30 -14.54 20.38 28.85
C MET A 30 -14.15 21.85 29.10
N PRO A 31 -14.11 22.67 28.04
CA PRO A 31 -13.77 24.09 28.17
C PRO A 31 -14.81 24.82 29.02
N ARG A 32 -14.34 25.85 29.69
CA ARG A 32 -15.17 26.73 30.52
C ARG A 32 -15.11 28.14 29.96
N TYR A 33 -16.25 28.80 30.01
CA TYR A 33 -16.38 30.18 29.54
C TYR A 33 -16.90 31.08 30.65
N ILE A 34 -16.51 32.36 30.56
CA ILE A 34 -17.13 33.46 31.31
C ILE A 34 -17.99 34.21 30.29
N ILE A 35 -19.29 34.06 30.42
CA ILE A 35 -20.26 34.77 29.55
C ILE A 35 -20.52 36.13 30.16
N TYR A 36 -20.30 37.21 29.39
CA TYR A 36 -20.45 38.59 29.85
C TYR A 36 -21.09 39.48 28.76
N GLU A 37 -21.60 40.62 29.16
CA GLU A 37 -22.09 41.65 28.25
C GLU A 37 -20.99 42.68 27.95
N PRO A 38 -20.82 43.10 26.68
CA PRO A 38 -19.84 44.13 26.34
C PRO A 38 -19.99 45.36 27.21
N GLY A 39 -18.85 45.85 27.74
CA GLY A 39 -18.83 47.02 28.63
C GLY A 39 -19.08 46.71 30.11
N LYS A 40 -19.56 45.50 30.46
CA LYS A 40 -19.71 45.10 31.87
C LYS A 40 -18.49 44.34 32.40
N THR A 41 -18.28 44.45 33.69
CA THR A 41 -17.22 43.73 34.45
C THR A 41 -17.76 42.48 35.12
N GLU A 42 -19.06 42.25 35.05
CA GLU A 42 -19.75 41.07 35.58
C GLU A 42 -19.79 39.97 34.55
N GLY A 43 -19.50 38.73 34.95
CA GLY A 43 -19.55 37.57 34.04
C GLY A 43 -19.94 36.26 34.73
N LYS A 44 -20.75 35.44 34.06
CA LYS A 44 -21.20 34.14 34.53
C LYS A 44 -20.27 33.03 34.08
N CYS A 45 -19.74 32.26 35.02
CA CYS A 45 -18.89 31.11 34.75
C CYS A 45 -19.72 29.89 34.34
N THR A 46 -19.51 29.31 33.15
CA THR A 46 -20.24 28.11 32.68
C THR A 46 -19.91 26.83 33.47
N GLY A 47 -18.85 26.83 34.25
CA GLY A 47 -18.42 25.64 34.99
C GLY A 47 -18.99 25.50 36.40
N CYS A 48 -19.36 26.60 37.06
CA CYS A 48 -19.96 26.61 38.39
C CYS A 48 -21.23 27.50 38.46
N GLU A 49 -21.59 28.08 37.31
CA GLU A 49 -22.76 28.96 37.14
C GLU A 49 -22.75 30.26 37.98
N ALA A 50 -21.70 30.49 38.76
CA ALA A 50 -21.58 31.68 39.56
C ALA A 50 -21.34 32.91 38.72
N VAL A 51 -22.00 33.99 39.10
CA VAL A 51 -21.78 35.34 38.58
C VAL A 51 -20.74 36.01 39.44
N SER A 52 -19.75 36.64 38.84
CA SER A 52 -18.65 37.26 39.56
C SER A 52 -18.16 38.54 38.89
N GLN A 53 -17.55 39.43 39.68
CA GLN A 53 -16.94 40.64 39.20
C GLN A 53 -15.49 40.41 38.75
N TYR A 54 -15.11 41.05 37.65
CA TYR A 54 -13.76 41.02 37.08
C TYR A 54 -13.28 42.47 36.85
N LYS A 55 -11.99 42.73 36.98
CA LYS A 55 -11.45 44.10 36.74
C LYS A 55 -11.72 44.61 35.31
N LYS A 56 -11.59 43.70 34.32
CA LYS A 56 -11.88 43.99 32.91
C LYS A 56 -12.02 42.68 32.13
N LEU A 57 -13.12 42.50 31.40
CA LEU A 57 -13.32 41.35 30.54
C LEU A 57 -13.05 41.70 29.07
N ARG A 58 -12.28 40.86 28.37
CA ARG A 58 -12.03 40.95 26.93
C ARG A 58 -12.27 39.60 26.28
N ILE A 59 -12.96 39.60 25.13
CA ILE A 59 -13.26 38.40 24.35
C ILE A 59 -11.96 37.62 24.03
N GLY A 60 -11.98 36.30 24.23
CA GLY A 60 -10.85 35.41 23.96
C GLY A 60 -9.80 35.35 25.09
N ASN A 61 -9.76 36.29 26.02
CA ASN A 61 -8.84 36.21 27.13
C ASN A 61 -9.31 35.20 28.17
N THR A 62 -8.34 34.62 28.86
CA THR A 62 -8.59 33.61 29.91
C THR A 62 -8.48 34.27 31.29
N TYR A 63 -9.48 34.01 32.12
CA TYR A 63 -9.59 34.50 33.49
C TYR A 63 -9.78 33.36 34.47
N THR A 64 -9.38 33.52 35.71
CA THR A 64 -9.68 32.57 36.78
C THR A 64 -11.01 32.95 37.44
N CYS A 65 -11.95 32.01 37.46
CA CYS A 65 -13.22 32.25 38.17
C CYS A 65 -12.99 32.42 39.66
N PRO A 66 -13.49 33.49 40.28
CA PRO A 66 -13.30 33.74 41.73
C PRO A 66 -13.90 32.66 42.62
N VAL A 67 -14.98 31.98 42.16
CA VAL A 67 -15.70 30.99 42.94
C VAL A 67 -15.07 29.58 42.78
N CYS A 68 -15.04 29.03 41.58
CA CYS A 68 -14.54 27.67 41.39
C CYS A 68 -13.03 27.56 41.17
N LYS A 69 -12.30 28.71 41.16
CA LYS A 69 -10.85 28.81 40.99
C LYS A 69 -10.31 28.18 39.70
N LYS A 70 -11.17 27.95 38.71
CA LYS A 70 -10.77 27.35 37.42
C LYS A 70 -10.64 28.43 36.34
N ARG A 71 -9.76 28.15 35.37
CA ARG A 71 -9.56 29.01 34.21
C ARG A 71 -10.74 28.88 33.24
N ALA A 72 -11.21 30.01 32.71
CA ALA A 72 -12.30 30.07 31.74
C ALA A 72 -12.04 31.19 30.74
N THR A 73 -12.42 31.02 29.50
CA THR A 73 -12.22 31.99 28.42
C THR A 73 -13.44 32.91 28.32
N ALA A 74 -13.21 34.23 28.28
CA ALA A 74 -14.29 35.20 28.19
C ALA A 74 -14.93 35.20 26.79
N LYS A 75 -16.26 35.14 26.76
CA LYS A 75 -17.09 35.19 25.56
C LYS A 75 -18.30 36.09 25.79
N THR A 76 -18.74 36.81 24.77
CA THR A 76 -20.01 37.50 24.83
C THR A 76 -21.13 36.61 24.36
N LYS A 77 -22.41 36.93 24.67
CA LYS A 77 -23.60 36.23 24.16
C LYS A 77 -23.58 36.09 22.63
N LYS A 78 -22.99 37.06 21.91
CA LYS A 78 -22.88 37.04 20.44
C LYS A 78 -21.74 36.13 19.94
N THR A 79 -20.66 35.95 20.71
CA THR A 79 -19.50 35.17 20.33
C THR A 79 -19.48 33.76 20.94
N MET A 80 -20.53 33.41 21.67
CA MET A 80 -20.67 32.09 22.26
C MET A 80 -20.82 31.02 21.18
N ILE A 81 -20.09 29.93 21.33
CA ILE A 81 -20.20 28.77 20.49
C ILE A 81 -21.43 27.98 20.92
N GLN A 82 -22.27 27.55 19.95
CA GLN A 82 -23.52 26.87 20.26
C GLN A 82 -23.32 25.42 20.69
N GLU A 83 -22.28 24.79 20.18
CA GLU A 83 -22.02 23.39 20.47
C GLU A 83 -20.50 23.13 20.53
N ILE A 84 -20.07 22.47 21.59
CA ILE A 84 -18.67 22.06 21.76
C ILE A 84 -18.64 20.60 22.07
N SER A 85 -17.82 19.86 21.33
CA SER A 85 -17.57 18.46 21.60
C SER A 85 -16.13 18.16 21.89
N ARG A 86 -15.89 17.14 22.69
CA ARG A 86 -14.60 16.55 22.94
C ARG A 86 -14.70 15.04 23.03
N LYS A 87 -13.71 14.33 22.46
CA LYS A 87 -13.66 12.88 22.45
C LYS A 87 -12.82 12.35 23.59
N PHE A 88 -13.31 11.29 24.21
CA PHE A 88 -12.67 10.61 25.33
C PHE A 88 -12.66 9.11 25.10
N VAL A 89 -11.70 8.42 25.73
CA VAL A 89 -11.57 6.97 25.60
C VAL A 89 -11.66 6.32 26.98
N TYR A 90 -12.54 5.35 27.06
CA TYR A 90 -12.77 4.54 28.24
C TYR A 90 -12.48 3.07 27.97
N PHE A 91 -11.70 2.44 28.86
CA PHE A 91 -11.41 1.02 28.81
C PHE A 91 -12.34 0.28 29.78
N GLN A 92 -12.94 -0.80 29.30
CA GLN A 92 -13.83 -1.63 30.08
C GLN A 92 -13.40 -3.08 29.99
N LYS A 93 -13.33 -3.77 31.15
CA LYS A 93 -13.13 -5.21 31.21
C LYS A 93 -14.38 -5.92 30.68
N ILE A 94 -14.19 -6.95 29.86
CA ILE A 94 -15.23 -7.87 29.39
C ILE A 94 -14.81 -9.30 29.68
N LYS A 95 -15.74 -10.26 29.61
CA LYS A 95 -15.55 -11.65 30.08
C LYS A 95 -14.24 -12.31 29.66
N ASN A 96 -13.76 -12.05 28.43
CA ASN A 96 -12.53 -12.67 27.90
C ASN A 96 -11.61 -11.63 27.24
N GLY A 97 -11.59 -10.39 27.72
CA GLY A 97 -10.79 -9.35 27.09
C GLY A 97 -11.07 -7.94 27.58
N VAL A 98 -10.80 -7.00 26.71
CA VAL A 98 -10.95 -5.56 26.97
C VAL A 98 -11.79 -4.93 25.86
N MET A 99 -12.75 -4.10 26.26
CA MET A 99 -13.50 -3.23 25.37
C MET A 99 -12.95 -1.81 25.49
N VAL A 100 -12.77 -1.14 24.37
CA VAL A 100 -12.41 0.26 24.27
C VAL A 100 -13.59 1.03 23.70
N ARG A 101 -14.02 2.05 24.40
CA ARG A 101 -15.19 2.85 24.09
C ARG A 101 -14.77 4.28 23.81
N PHE A 102 -15.22 4.82 22.69
CA PHE A 102 -14.97 6.20 22.30
C PHE A 102 -16.22 7.02 22.55
N ILE A 103 -16.13 7.89 23.52
CA ILE A 103 -17.22 8.71 23.98
C ILE A 103 -16.99 10.15 23.53
N GLU A 104 -17.95 10.72 22.85
CA GLU A 104 -17.99 12.12 22.55
C GLU A 104 -18.88 12.82 23.57
N ARG A 105 -18.28 13.72 24.36
CA ARG A 105 -18.97 14.58 25.31
C ARG A 105 -19.34 15.87 24.61
N VAL A 106 -20.61 16.19 24.56
CA VAL A 106 -21.13 17.36 23.88
C VAL A 106 -21.79 18.29 24.87
N TYR A 107 -21.45 19.58 24.79
CA TYR A 107 -22.09 20.65 25.52
C TYR A 107 -22.80 21.57 24.55
N HIS A 108 -24.12 21.72 24.75
CA HIS A 108 -24.93 22.69 24.04
C HIS A 108 -25.04 23.96 24.90
N PHE A 109 -24.82 25.10 24.29
CA PHE A 109 -24.83 26.39 24.98
C PHE A 109 -25.97 27.26 24.47
N SER A 110 -26.71 27.81 25.40
CA SER A 110 -27.61 28.94 25.18
C SER A 110 -26.89 30.28 25.44
N LYS A 111 -27.60 31.36 25.31
CA LYS A 111 -27.10 32.70 25.68
C LYS A 111 -26.81 32.86 27.18
N GLU A 112 -27.36 31.96 28.00
CA GLU A 112 -27.30 32.03 29.47
C GLU A 112 -26.31 31.03 30.11
N GLY A 113 -25.80 30.09 29.32
CA GLY A 113 -24.85 29.09 29.82
C GLY A 113 -25.00 27.74 29.14
N ILE A 114 -24.64 26.67 29.85
CA ILE A 114 -24.82 25.31 29.37
C ILE A 114 -26.32 24.95 29.47
N GLU A 115 -26.92 24.63 28.33
CA GLU A 115 -28.29 24.22 28.22
C GLU A 115 -28.45 22.71 28.40
N ARG A 116 -27.59 21.95 27.71
CA ARG A 116 -27.64 20.48 27.69
C ARG A 116 -26.26 19.89 27.61
N LYS A 117 -26.07 18.78 28.30
CA LYS A 117 -24.86 17.94 28.22
C LYS A 117 -25.27 16.55 27.77
N GLU A 118 -24.58 16.00 26.76
CA GLU A 118 -24.86 14.65 26.30
C GLU A 118 -23.59 13.85 26.03
N ASN A 119 -23.73 12.53 26.02
CA ASN A 119 -22.69 11.61 25.62
C ASN A 119 -23.19 10.82 24.40
N SER A 120 -22.38 10.73 23.37
CA SER A 120 -22.58 9.78 22.29
C SER A 120 -21.41 8.81 22.23
N GLU A 121 -21.67 7.54 21.97
CA GLU A 121 -20.62 6.55 21.75
C GLU A 121 -20.51 6.27 20.26
N THR A 122 -19.42 6.74 19.65
CA THR A 122 -19.26 6.73 18.19
C THR A 122 -18.50 5.51 17.67
N LEU A 123 -17.66 4.92 18.52
CA LEU A 123 -16.84 3.77 18.16
C LEU A 123 -16.62 2.90 19.38
N ARG A 124 -16.68 1.59 19.16
CA ARG A 124 -16.38 0.58 20.15
C ARG A 124 -15.41 -0.45 19.55
N GLY A 125 -14.37 -0.78 20.30
CA GLY A 125 -13.43 -1.82 19.92
C GLY A 125 -13.31 -2.86 21.03
N ALA A 126 -13.00 -4.10 20.69
CA ALA A 126 -12.68 -5.11 21.68
C ALA A 126 -11.49 -5.96 21.26
N VAL A 127 -10.69 -6.38 22.23
CA VAL A 127 -9.72 -7.45 22.08
C VAL A 127 -10.19 -8.62 22.94
N GLU A 128 -10.64 -9.68 22.30
CA GLU A 128 -11.10 -10.91 22.94
C GLU A 128 -10.22 -12.08 22.51
N LYS A 129 -9.71 -12.88 23.45
CA LYS A 129 -8.85 -14.04 23.14
C LYS A 129 -7.70 -13.72 22.20
N GLY A 130 -7.08 -12.54 22.33
CA GLY A 130 -5.98 -12.09 21.47
C GLY A 130 -6.37 -11.70 20.05
N ARG A 131 -7.64 -11.48 19.77
CA ARG A 131 -8.12 -11.00 18.46
C ARG A 131 -8.78 -9.65 18.60
N ARG A 132 -8.34 -8.68 17.78
CA ARG A 132 -8.98 -7.35 17.69
C ARG A 132 -10.24 -7.40 16.89
N GLN A 133 -11.20 -6.59 17.32
CA GLN A 133 -12.42 -6.32 16.60
C GLN A 133 -12.87 -4.90 16.89
N TYR A 134 -13.32 -4.20 15.87
CA TYR A 134 -13.83 -2.84 15.96
C TYR A 134 -15.22 -2.77 15.37
N TRP A 135 -16.09 -2.04 16.05
CA TRP A 135 -17.42 -1.71 15.59
C TRP A 135 -17.62 -0.21 15.72
N TYR A 136 -18.34 0.35 14.81
CA TYR A 136 -18.73 1.73 14.86
C TYR A 136 -20.24 1.83 14.71
N GLU A 137 -20.83 2.83 15.36
CA GLU A 137 -22.21 3.23 15.17
C GLU A 137 -22.27 4.20 14.00
N GLU A 138 -22.92 3.81 12.93
CA GLU A 138 -23.19 4.67 11.80
C GLU A 138 -24.57 5.30 11.99
N GLN A 139 -24.61 6.58 12.29
CA GLN A 139 -25.87 7.27 12.58
C GLN A 139 -26.84 7.33 11.39
N TYR A 140 -26.38 7.17 10.16
CA TYR A 140 -27.22 7.22 8.97
C TYR A 140 -26.68 6.34 7.84
N ARG A 141 -27.30 5.21 7.60
CA ARG A 141 -27.12 4.46 6.36
C ARG A 141 -28.45 4.30 5.64
N TRP A 142 -28.53 4.82 4.41
CA TRP A 142 -29.61 4.50 3.49
C TRP A 142 -29.43 3.09 2.96
N THR A 143 -30.44 2.25 3.18
CA THR A 143 -30.55 0.95 2.52
C THR A 143 -31.81 0.93 1.70
N SER A 144 -31.96 0.00 0.76
CA SER A 144 -33.19 -0.20 0.01
C SER A 144 -34.43 -0.47 0.89
N LYS A 145 -34.24 -0.68 2.19
CA LYS A 145 -35.28 -0.93 3.21
C LYS A 145 -35.44 0.22 4.23
N GLY A 146 -34.87 1.40 3.96
CA GLY A 146 -34.91 2.55 4.87
C GLY A 146 -33.63 2.71 5.73
N PHE A 147 -33.68 3.58 6.74
CA PHE A 147 -32.57 3.84 7.64
C PHE A 147 -32.34 2.66 8.60
N THR A 148 -31.12 2.18 8.70
CA THR A 148 -30.72 1.21 9.71
C THR A 148 -29.79 1.86 10.73
N PHE A 149 -30.16 1.71 12.01
CA PHE A 149 -29.40 2.14 13.17
C PHE A 149 -28.74 0.91 13.79
N GLY A 150 -27.45 0.94 14.06
CA GLY A 150 -26.79 -0.16 14.78
C GLY A 150 -25.28 -0.26 14.59
N TRP A 151 -24.66 -1.05 15.48
CA TRP A 151 -23.23 -1.32 15.46
C TRP A 151 -22.84 -2.18 14.25
N GLN A 152 -21.89 -1.69 13.45
CA GLN A 152 -21.36 -2.40 12.29
C GLN A 152 -19.88 -2.72 12.47
N GLU A 153 -19.44 -3.88 11.97
CA GLU A 153 -18.04 -4.25 12.02
C GLU A 153 -17.23 -3.47 11.00
N ASN A 154 -16.19 -2.80 11.47
CA ASN A 154 -15.20 -2.16 10.61
C ASN A 154 -14.17 -3.21 10.15
N LYS A 155 -14.14 -3.50 8.85
CA LYS A 155 -13.20 -4.46 8.24
C LYS A 155 -11.85 -3.83 7.92
N SER A 156 -11.72 -2.51 7.98
CA SER A 156 -10.46 -1.83 7.69
C SER A 156 -9.58 -1.72 8.93
N ASN A 157 -8.27 -1.84 8.73
CA ASN A 157 -7.28 -1.60 9.77
C ASN A 157 -7.50 -0.23 10.41
N TRP A 158 -7.44 -0.19 11.75
CA TRP A 158 -7.58 1.00 12.59
C TRP A 158 -6.82 2.25 12.12
N SER A 159 -5.69 2.07 11.41
CA SER A 159 -4.82 3.17 10.96
C SER A 159 -5.43 4.10 9.91
N SER A 160 -6.52 3.71 9.25
CA SER A 160 -7.04 4.46 8.09
C SER A 160 -8.41 5.13 8.31
N ARG A 161 -9.13 4.83 9.40
CA ARG A 161 -10.48 5.37 9.64
C ARG A 161 -10.74 5.66 11.11
N THR A 162 -10.01 6.61 11.64
CA THR A 162 -10.54 7.31 12.81
C THR A 162 -11.63 8.25 12.31
N PRO A 163 -12.74 8.37 13.03
CA PRO A 163 -13.72 9.41 12.72
C PRO A 163 -13.13 10.78 13.04
N SER A 164 -12.23 11.25 12.17
CA SER A 164 -11.66 12.60 12.22
C SER A 164 -12.52 13.60 11.46
N ASN A 165 -13.56 13.11 10.76
CA ASN A 165 -14.52 13.99 10.14
C ASN A 165 -15.86 13.89 10.88
N PRO A 166 -16.35 14.98 11.48
CA PRO A 166 -17.74 15.07 11.83
C PRO A 166 -18.53 15.01 10.51
N MET A 167 -19.23 13.90 10.29
CA MET A 167 -19.95 13.66 9.04
C MET A 167 -21.06 14.67 8.76
N TYR A 168 -21.35 15.58 9.70
CA TYR A 168 -22.26 16.70 9.51
C TYR A 168 -21.85 17.92 10.34
N CYS A 169 -20.92 18.71 9.83
CA CYS A 169 -20.93 20.13 10.14
C CYS A 169 -22.16 20.75 9.44
N ASN A 170 -23.24 20.95 10.17
CA ASN A 170 -24.26 21.88 9.72
C ASN A 170 -23.59 23.26 9.63
N LYS A 171 -23.30 23.73 8.41
CA LYS A 171 -22.52 24.95 8.11
C LYS A 171 -23.03 26.23 8.82
N ASN A 172 -24.23 26.15 9.39
CA ASN A 172 -24.88 27.27 10.06
C ASN A 172 -24.81 27.22 11.59
N ARG A 173 -24.25 26.18 12.22
CA ARG A 173 -24.04 26.13 13.67
C ARG A 173 -22.59 26.41 14.02
N ARG A 174 -22.36 27.26 15.01
CA ARG A 174 -21.05 27.50 15.60
C ARG A 174 -20.66 26.28 16.43
N TYR A 175 -20.06 25.29 15.75
CA TYR A 175 -19.58 24.05 16.33
C TYR A 175 -18.06 24.08 16.46
N GLU A 176 -17.54 23.67 17.61
CA GLU A 176 -16.10 23.53 17.86
C GLU A 176 -15.82 22.14 18.45
N GLN A 177 -15.04 21.35 17.74
CA GLN A 177 -14.46 20.11 18.27
C GLN A 177 -13.10 20.43 18.89
N ILE A 178 -12.96 20.12 20.17
CA ILE A 178 -11.74 20.44 20.92
C ILE A 178 -10.78 19.27 20.96
N GLY A 179 -9.60 19.50 20.41
CA GLY A 179 -8.41 18.67 20.59
C GLY A 179 -8.60 17.22 20.17
N GLU A 180 -7.65 16.43 20.65
CA GLU A 180 -7.56 15.02 20.38
C GLU A 180 -8.28 14.19 21.43
N PRO A 181 -8.63 12.91 21.12
CA PRO A 181 -9.24 12.01 22.09
C PRO A 181 -8.34 11.85 23.32
N GLU A 182 -8.88 12.12 24.50
CA GLU A 182 -8.16 11.97 25.76
C GLU A 182 -8.51 10.66 26.45
N VAL A 183 -7.46 9.94 26.89
CA VAL A 183 -7.62 8.59 27.50
C VAL A 183 -7.81 8.69 29.01
N TYR A 184 -8.84 8.04 29.53
CA TYR A 184 -9.04 7.85 30.97
C TYR A 184 -8.12 6.79 31.53
N ARG A 185 -6.90 7.21 31.93
CA ARG A 185 -5.85 6.28 32.36
C ARG A 185 -6.14 5.57 33.66
N ARG A 186 -7.00 6.12 34.54
CA ARG A 186 -7.26 5.56 35.88
C ARG A 186 -7.86 4.16 35.84
N ASN A 187 -8.66 3.83 34.83
CA ASN A 187 -9.28 2.51 34.74
C ASN A 187 -8.45 1.47 33.98
N ILE A 188 -7.37 1.87 33.30
CA ILE A 188 -6.47 0.91 32.62
C ILE A 188 -5.91 -0.10 33.65
N LYS A 189 -5.54 0.39 34.81
CA LYS A 189 -5.01 -0.46 35.89
C LYS A 189 -6.00 -1.56 36.26
N GLY A 190 -7.27 -1.25 36.57
CA GLY A 190 -8.31 -2.22 36.91
C GLY A 190 -8.66 -3.19 35.78
N VAL A 191 -8.51 -2.77 34.52
CA VAL A 191 -8.73 -3.65 33.35
C VAL A 191 -7.65 -4.72 33.22
N ILE A 192 -6.41 -4.44 33.68
CA ILE A 192 -5.24 -5.31 33.56
C ILE A 192 -5.02 -6.15 34.82
N GLU A 193 -5.42 -5.69 36.00
CA GLU A 193 -5.06 -6.27 37.31
C GLU A 193 -5.44 -7.74 37.47
N ASP A 194 -6.54 -8.18 36.86
CA ASP A 194 -6.99 -9.59 36.94
C ASP A 194 -6.49 -10.45 35.76
N SER A 195 -5.62 -9.94 34.92
CA SER A 195 -5.08 -10.66 33.79
C SER A 195 -3.64 -11.13 34.04
N SER A 196 -3.16 -12.06 33.22
CA SER A 196 -1.74 -12.43 33.16
C SER A 196 -0.81 -11.22 32.83
N LEU A 197 -1.38 -10.05 32.62
CA LEU A 197 -0.72 -8.80 32.31
C LEU A 197 -0.64 -7.83 33.49
N LYS A 198 -0.93 -8.29 34.71
CA LYS A 198 -0.84 -7.47 35.96
C LYS A 198 0.50 -6.72 36.05
N TRP A 199 1.59 -7.36 35.67
CA TRP A 199 2.91 -6.75 35.65
C TRP A 199 3.02 -5.52 34.70
N LEU A 200 2.20 -5.45 33.65
CA LEU A 200 2.16 -4.32 32.72
C LEU A 200 1.63 -3.05 33.40
N ALA A 201 0.71 -3.21 34.37
CA ALA A 201 0.21 -2.10 35.17
C ALA A 201 1.31 -1.48 36.04
N ASP A 202 2.19 -2.30 36.59
CA ASP A 202 3.22 -1.86 37.55
C ASP A 202 4.56 -1.50 36.87
N LYS A 203 5.01 -2.30 35.91
CA LYS A 203 6.34 -2.18 35.30
C LYS A 203 6.33 -1.91 33.80
N GLY A 204 5.20 -2.12 33.12
CA GLY A 204 5.06 -1.96 31.68
C GLY A 204 4.72 -0.54 31.20
N LYS A 205 4.82 0.48 32.07
CA LYS A 205 4.58 1.90 31.68
C LYS A 205 5.45 2.33 30.51
N ASP A 206 6.65 1.79 30.42
CA ASP A 206 7.60 2.10 29.33
C ASP A 206 7.16 1.50 27.99
N LEU A 207 6.56 0.29 27.97
CA LEU A 207 6.03 -0.30 26.73
C LEU A 207 4.87 0.52 26.16
N ILE A 208 3.98 0.99 27.03
CA ILE A 208 2.89 1.89 26.63
C ILE A 208 3.45 3.21 26.11
N ARG A 209 4.53 3.75 26.70
CA ARG A 209 5.22 4.96 26.25
C ARG A 209 6.02 4.76 24.98
N VAL A 210 6.74 3.66 24.82
CA VAL A 210 7.51 3.34 23.60
C VAL A 210 6.59 3.20 22.41
N ALA A 211 5.43 2.59 22.61
CA ALA A 211 4.38 2.56 21.60
C ALA A 211 3.88 3.97 21.20
N ASN A 212 3.96 4.95 22.11
CA ASN A 212 3.51 6.33 21.91
C ASN A 212 4.55 7.24 21.22
N ASN A 213 5.81 6.84 21.09
CA ASN A 213 6.90 7.73 20.62
C ASN A 213 7.01 7.88 19.09
N ARG A 214 6.23 7.16 18.29
CA ARG A 214 6.15 7.38 16.82
C ARG A 214 5.02 8.37 16.53
N LYS A 215 5.38 9.64 16.41
CA LYS A 215 4.60 10.80 15.90
C LYS A 215 3.27 10.41 15.22
N ARG A 216 2.15 10.45 15.94
CA ARG A 216 0.80 10.89 15.58
C ARG A 216 -0.26 10.33 16.54
N TYR A 217 -1.15 11.12 16.90
CA TYR A 217 -2.26 11.24 17.86
C TYR A 217 -3.15 10.00 18.18
N TYR A 218 -3.16 8.99 17.35
CA TYR A 218 -3.90 7.75 17.56
C TYR A 218 -3.11 6.66 18.28
N VAL A 219 -1.86 6.94 18.58
CA VAL A 219 -0.86 5.99 19.06
C VAL A 219 -1.11 5.53 20.49
N GLN A 220 -1.71 6.36 21.35
CA GLN A 220 -1.87 5.99 22.77
C GLN A 220 -2.84 4.83 22.98
N ILE A 221 -3.94 4.79 22.22
CA ILE A 221 -4.96 3.76 22.35
C ILE A 221 -4.59 2.52 21.54
N SER A 222 -4.13 2.70 20.32
CA SER A 222 -3.60 1.60 19.52
C SER A 222 -2.42 0.95 20.21
N GLY A 223 -1.51 1.72 20.79
CA GLY A 223 -0.37 1.20 21.53
C GLY A 223 -0.75 0.28 22.68
N PHE A 224 -1.74 0.65 23.51
CA PHE A 224 -2.23 -0.22 24.57
C PHE A 224 -2.84 -1.53 24.02
N LEU A 225 -3.68 -1.41 23.00
CA LEU A 225 -4.31 -2.58 22.38
C LEU A 225 -3.30 -3.47 21.67
N ASP A 226 -2.27 -2.89 21.04
CA ASP A 226 -1.17 -3.62 20.39
C ASP A 226 -0.41 -4.45 21.41
N VAL A 227 -0.05 -3.83 22.53
CA VAL A 227 0.64 -4.53 23.64
C VAL A 227 -0.26 -5.60 24.23
N TYR A 228 -1.52 -5.29 24.52
CA TYR A 228 -2.48 -6.25 25.10
C TYR A 228 -2.69 -7.46 24.19
N GLU A 229 -2.90 -7.24 22.90
CA GLU A 229 -3.05 -8.32 21.92
C GLU A 229 -1.79 -9.16 21.77
N ALA A 230 -0.63 -8.52 21.65
CA ALA A 230 0.66 -9.19 21.49
C ALA A 230 1.00 -10.06 22.72
N MET A 231 0.77 -9.57 23.93
CA MET A 231 1.02 -10.31 25.17
C MET A 231 0.10 -11.50 25.34
N HIS A 232 -1.15 -11.40 24.91
CA HIS A 232 -2.04 -12.55 24.85
C HIS A 232 -1.63 -13.58 23.79
N ARG A 233 -1.16 -13.10 22.65
CA ARG A 233 -0.69 -13.97 21.56
C ARG A 233 0.64 -14.64 21.88
N TRP A 234 1.53 -13.90 22.53
CA TRP A 234 2.88 -14.34 22.90
C TRP A 234 3.20 -14.02 24.37
N PRO A 235 2.73 -14.83 25.32
CA PRO A 235 3.02 -14.60 26.75
C PRO A 235 4.52 -14.53 27.08
N CYS A 236 5.36 -15.16 26.26
CA CYS A 236 6.82 -15.12 26.38
C CYS A 236 7.44 -13.72 26.23
N LEU A 237 6.72 -12.75 25.65
CA LEU A 237 7.21 -11.37 25.54
C LEU A 237 7.46 -10.72 26.89
N GLU A 238 6.72 -11.11 27.93
CA GLU A 238 6.97 -10.67 29.30
C GLU A 238 8.39 -11.06 29.76
N THR A 239 8.80 -12.28 29.47
CA THR A 239 10.15 -12.77 29.82
C THR A 239 11.22 -11.99 29.05
N LEU A 240 11.02 -11.79 27.75
CA LEU A 240 11.94 -10.98 26.94
C LEU A 240 12.04 -9.55 27.47
N TYR A 241 10.92 -8.95 27.83
CA TYR A 241 10.93 -7.59 28.39
C TYR A 241 11.73 -7.50 29.70
N LYS A 242 11.53 -8.47 30.60
CA LYS A 242 12.24 -8.52 31.90
C LYS A 242 13.74 -8.86 31.76
N THR A 243 14.16 -9.45 30.65
CA THR A 243 15.54 -9.87 30.37
C THR A 243 16.27 -8.94 29.40
N GLU A 244 15.94 -7.64 29.42
CA GLU A 244 16.61 -6.56 28.68
C GLU A 244 16.40 -6.54 27.17
N TRP A 245 15.39 -7.25 26.64
CA TRP A 245 15.02 -7.23 25.23
C TRP A 245 13.90 -6.22 24.92
N LYS A 246 13.85 -5.09 25.65
CA LYS A 246 12.74 -4.11 25.56
C LYS A 246 12.51 -3.59 24.14
N HIS A 247 13.59 -3.24 23.41
CA HIS A 247 13.49 -2.75 22.03
C HIS A 247 12.96 -3.83 21.08
N LEU A 248 13.47 -5.05 21.20
CA LEU A 248 13.00 -6.19 20.40
C LEU A 248 11.52 -6.47 20.66
N VAL A 249 11.07 -6.43 21.92
CA VAL A 249 9.65 -6.60 22.26
C VAL A 249 8.79 -5.54 21.61
N SER A 250 9.23 -4.28 21.62
CA SER A 250 8.54 -3.20 20.91
C SER A 250 8.41 -3.49 19.42
N ASP A 251 9.50 -3.92 18.79
CA ASP A 251 9.49 -4.21 17.34
C ASP A 251 8.60 -5.42 17.00
N ILE A 252 8.62 -6.46 17.85
CA ILE A 252 7.75 -7.65 17.70
C ILE A 252 6.28 -7.27 17.79
N ILE A 253 5.90 -6.41 18.74
CA ILE A 253 4.52 -5.96 18.92
C ILE A 253 3.98 -5.32 17.64
N TYR A 254 4.79 -4.50 16.97
CA TYR A 254 4.35 -3.79 15.76
C TYR A 254 4.49 -4.61 14.47
N ASN A 255 5.55 -5.40 14.35
CA ASN A 255 5.84 -6.17 13.13
C ASN A 255 6.69 -7.39 13.46
N CYS A 256 6.07 -8.47 13.89
CA CYS A 256 6.77 -9.71 14.18
C CYS A 256 7.20 -10.42 12.89
N LYS A 257 8.50 -10.43 12.63
CA LYS A 257 9.13 -11.11 11.49
C LYS A 257 9.68 -12.50 11.83
N ILE A 258 9.84 -12.81 13.13
CA ILE A 258 10.51 -14.01 13.65
C ILE A 258 9.51 -15.02 14.20
N LYS A 259 9.91 -16.28 14.25
CA LYS A 259 9.14 -17.33 14.93
C LYS A 259 9.47 -17.30 16.41
N LEU A 260 8.44 -17.25 17.27
CA LEU A 260 8.58 -17.22 18.72
C LEU A 260 8.13 -18.54 19.35
N GLY A 261 8.89 -19.01 20.34
CA GLY A 261 8.48 -20.08 21.25
C GLY A 261 7.52 -19.51 22.31
N ALA A 262 6.23 -19.37 21.98
CA ALA A 262 5.24 -18.64 22.80
C ALA A 262 5.10 -19.15 24.25
N LYS A 263 5.37 -20.42 24.51
CA LYS A 263 5.28 -21.07 25.84
C LYS A 263 6.62 -21.16 26.54
N GLU A 264 7.70 -20.75 25.92
CA GLU A 264 9.05 -20.88 26.44
C GLU A 264 9.38 -19.80 27.47
N LYS A 265 10.30 -20.11 28.38
CA LYS A 265 10.71 -19.21 29.47
C LYS A 265 12.16 -18.72 29.36
N LYS A 266 13.00 -19.35 28.52
CA LYS A 266 14.40 -18.97 28.34
C LYS A 266 14.55 -18.18 27.04
N PRO A 267 15.22 -17.01 27.01
CA PRO A 267 15.33 -16.16 25.82
C PRO A 267 15.75 -16.92 24.55
N GLN A 268 16.76 -17.80 24.64
CA GLN A 268 17.22 -18.60 23.49
C GLN A 268 16.12 -19.51 22.92
N LYS A 269 15.28 -20.09 23.78
CA LYS A 269 14.16 -20.94 23.36
C LYS A 269 13.00 -20.10 22.82
N ILE A 270 12.74 -18.95 23.44
CA ILE A 270 11.73 -17.99 22.95
C ILE A 270 12.08 -17.51 21.55
N LEU A 271 13.33 -17.11 21.35
CA LEU A 271 13.82 -16.59 20.08
C LEU A 271 14.18 -17.70 19.08
N GLY A 272 14.21 -18.96 19.53
CA GLY A 272 14.50 -20.11 18.69
C GLY A 272 15.89 -20.05 18.02
N ILE A 273 16.91 -19.56 18.77
CA ILE A 273 18.30 -19.44 18.29
C ILE A 273 19.28 -19.99 19.35
N PRO A 274 20.49 -20.43 18.97
CA PRO A 274 21.51 -20.86 19.90
C PRO A 274 21.86 -19.78 20.92
N LYS A 275 22.34 -20.20 22.12
CA LYS A 275 22.72 -19.27 23.19
C LYS A 275 23.85 -18.33 22.77
N GLU A 276 24.77 -18.82 21.98
CA GLU A 276 25.92 -18.09 21.46
C GLU A 276 25.48 -16.94 20.53
N CYS A 277 24.41 -17.14 19.76
CA CYS A 277 23.82 -16.11 18.90
C CYS A 277 23.10 -14.99 19.68
N LEU A 278 22.72 -15.21 20.96
CA LEU A 278 22.03 -14.19 21.76
C LEU A 278 22.90 -12.95 22.02
N LYS A 279 24.18 -13.15 22.31
CA LYS A 279 25.12 -12.04 22.57
C LYS A 279 25.17 -11.11 21.34
N GLU A 280 25.37 -11.71 20.18
CA GLU A 280 25.45 -10.97 18.93
C GLU A 280 24.10 -10.32 18.55
N ALA A 281 22.97 -11.01 18.78
CA ALA A 281 21.65 -10.44 18.61
C ALA A 281 21.42 -9.19 19.48
N LYS A 282 21.96 -9.16 20.72
CA LYS A 282 21.93 -7.96 21.58
C LYS A 282 22.81 -6.82 21.02
N GLU A 283 23.97 -7.14 20.48
CA GLU A 283 24.88 -6.16 19.89
C GLU A 283 24.29 -5.50 18.64
N THR A 284 23.43 -6.20 17.88
CA THR A 284 22.75 -5.64 16.70
C THR A 284 21.73 -4.54 17.05
N MET A 285 21.26 -4.46 18.31
CA MET A 285 20.38 -3.37 18.76
C MET A 285 20.97 -1.98 18.57
N PHE A 286 22.29 -1.89 18.47
CA PHE A 286 23.05 -0.63 18.29
C PHE A 286 23.59 -0.44 16.87
N ARG A 287 23.23 -1.34 15.92
CA ARG A 287 23.70 -1.32 14.53
C ARG A 287 22.57 -0.94 13.55
N VAL A 288 22.93 -0.75 12.29
CA VAL A 288 22.01 -0.42 11.19
C VAL A 288 21.00 -1.55 10.93
N GLU A 289 21.40 -2.80 11.17
CA GLU A 289 20.53 -3.96 11.00
C GLU A 289 19.67 -4.20 12.24
N ASP A 290 18.35 -4.36 12.04
CA ASP A 290 17.43 -4.61 13.13
C ASP A 290 17.65 -6.02 13.73
N THR A 291 17.47 -6.14 15.05
CA THR A 291 17.66 -7.38 15.81
C THR A 291 16.77 -8.53 15.29
N GLN A 292 15.56 -8.25 14.85
CA GLN A 292 14.68 -9.28 14.28
C GLN A 292 15.25 -9.86 12.98
N THR A 293 15.88 -9.04 12.15
CA THR A 293 16.52 -9.49 10.91
C THR A 293 17.65 -10.45 11.19
N TYR A 294 18.52 -10.16 12.16
CA TYR A 294 19.58 -11.09 12.57
C TYR A 294 19.01 -12.42 13.11
N ILE A 295 18.04 -12.36 14.02
CA ILE A 295 17.37 -13.55 14.56
C ILE A 295 16.70 -14.37 13.45
N LEU A 296 16.03 -13.72 12.51
CA LEU A 296 15.39 -14.40 11.37
C LEU A 296 16.40 -15.15 10.51
N LYS A 297 17.57 -14.54 10.24
CA LYS A 297 18.66 -15.19 9.52
C LYS A 297 19.13 -16.43 10.26
N CYS A 298 19.39 -16.35 11.57
CA CYS A 298 19.75 -17.51 12.39
C CYS A 298 18.69 -18.62 12.29
N GLN A 299 17.40 -18.28 12.45
CA GLN A 299 16.30 -19.25 12.35
C GLN A 299 16.20 -19.91 10.95
N MET A 300 16.52 -19.17 9.89
CA MET A 300 16.56 -19.73 8.55
C MET A 300 17.71 -20.72 8.40
N ILE A 301 18.93 -20.33 8.79
CA ILE A 301 20.14 -21.15 8.62
C ILE A 301 20.07 -22.43 9.47
N MET A 302 19.49 -22.37 10.67
CA MET A 302 19.28 -23.53 11.55
C MET A 302 18.43 -24.64 10.92
N LYS A 303 17.70 -24.38 9.85
CA LYS A 303 17.01 -25.43 9.09
C LYS A 303 17.96 -26.30 8.28
N CYS A 304 19.15 -25.78 7.98
CA CYS A 304 20.15 -26.41 7.15
C CYS A 304 21.35 -26.96 7.96
N THR A 305 21.61 -26.42 9.17
CA THR A 305 22.72 -26.85 10.02
C THR A 305 22.45 -26.63 11.51
N LYS A 306 23.20 -27.35 12.35
CA LYS A 306 23.27 -27.13 13.80
C LYS A 306 24.60 -26.52 14.24
N ASP A 307 25.50 -26.30 13.32
CA ASP A 307 26.82 -25.71 13.56
C ASP A 307 26.63 -24.21 13.91
N THR A 308 26.85 -23.88 15.17
CA THR A 308 26.57 -22.55 15.72
C THR A 308 27.52 -21.49 15.15
N GLU A 309 28.79 -21.82 14.94
CA GLU A 309 29.77 -20.89 14.37
C GLU A 309 29.40 -20.53 12.93
N LEU A 310 28.99 -21.52 12.17
CA LEU A 310 28.54 -21.33 10.79
C LEU A 310 27.25 -20.50 10.75
N ILE A 311 26.29 -20.73 11.68
CA ILE A 311 25.07 -19.93 11.81
C ILE A 311 25.42 -18.46 12.04
N GLN A 312 26.29 -18.16 13.01
CA GLN A 312 26.71 -16.79 13.33
C GLN A 312 27.40 -16.12 12.14
N THR A 313 28.36 -16.82 11.52
CA THR A 313 29.12 -16.27 10.40
C THR A 313 28.25 -15.91 9.21
N ILE A 314 27.32 -16.80 8.83
CA ILE A 314 26.39 -16.55 7.72
C ILE A 314 25.39 -15.45 8.08
N ALA A 315 24.81 -15.50 9.29
CA ALA A 315 23.83 -14.50 9.73
C ALA A 315 24.43 -13.08 9.79
N ARG A 316 25.72 -12.96 10.14
CA ARG A 316 26.43 -11.67 10.18
C ARG A 316 26.68 -11.09 8.80
N LYS A 317 27.12 -11.92 7.86
CA LYS A 317 27.67 -11.45 6.59
C LYS A 317 26.67 -11.46 5.43
N MET A 318 25.64 -12.30 5.46
CA MET A 318 24.70 -12.45 4.34
C MET A 318 23.36 -11.74 4.58
N THR A 319 22.75 -11.30 3.51
CA THR A 319 21.37 -10.78 3.51
C THR A 319 20.35 -11.92 3.57
N ILE A 320 19.09 -11.63 4.00
CA ILE A 320 18.00 -12.61 3.97
C ILE A 320 17.79 -13.14 2.54
N THR A 321 17.87 -12.25 1.55
CA THR A 321 17.72 -12.60 0.13
C THR A 321 18.80 -13.55 -0.33
N GLY A 322 20.07 -13.30 0.03
CA GLY A 322 21.20 -14.18 -0.27
C GLY A 322 21.03 -15.56 0.38
N ILE A 323 20.70 -15.60 1.69
CA ILE A 323 20.44 -16.86 2.40
C ILE A 323 19.34 -17.67 1.71
N ARG A 324 18.23 -17.02 1.35
CA ARG A 324 17.11 -17.67 0.66
C ARG A 324 17.55 -18.22 -0.69
N PHE A 325 18.21 -17.40 -1.49
CA PHE A 325 18.65 -17.75 -2.83
C PHE A 325 19.63 -18.93 -2.82
N TYR A 326 20.78 -18.79 -2.17
CA TYR A 326 21.83 -19.80 -2.24
C TYR A 326 21.45 -21.12 -1.57
N PHE A 327 20.83 -21.08 -0.39
CA PHE A 327 20.62 -22.29 0.41
C PHE A 327 19.23 -22.92 0.25
N PHE A 328 18.20 -22.16 -0.06
CA PHE A 328 16.84 -22.70 -0.19
C PHE A 328 16.36 -22.83 -1.64
N GLU A 329 16.72 -21.90 -2.52
CA GLU A 329 16.31 -21.95 -3.91
C GLU A 329 17.31 -22.76 -4.77
N MET A 330 18.60 -22.57 -4.53
CA MET A 330 19.68 -23.27 -5.26
C MET A 330 20.15 -24.55 -4.57
N GLY A 331 19.86 -24.74 -3.27
CA GLY A 331 20.24 -25.95 -2.53
C GLY A 331 21.74 -26.10 -2.29
N MET A 332 22.50 -25.02 -2.32
CA MET A 332 23.96 -25.07 -2.25
C MET A 332 24.48 -25.40 -0.85
N PRO A 333 25.61 -26.16 -0.72
CA PRO A 333 26.22 -26.50 0.55
C PRO A 333 26.74 -25.25 1.30
N LEU A 334 26.31 -25.06 2.59
CA LEU A 334 26.58 -23.85 3.35
C LEU A 334 28.06 -23.51 3.47
N LYS A 335 28.90 -24.46 3.92
CA LYS A 335 30.35 -24.22 4.17
C LYS A 335 31.05 -23.82 2.88
N LYS A 336 30.85 -24.57 1.80
CA LYS A 336 31.52 -24.34 0.52
C LYS A 336 31.07 -23.04 -0.12
N THR A 337 29.74 -22.78 -0.14
CA THR A 337 29.20 -21.54 -0.67
C THR A 337 29.71 -20.33 0.13
N ARG A 338 29.74 -20.44 1.47
CA ARG A 338 30.26 -19.37 2.30
C ARG A 338 31.72 -19.06 2.00
N ALA A 339 32.58 -20.11 1.95
CA ALA A 339 34.00 -19.96 1.61
C ALA A 339 34.21 -19.34 0.22
N PHE A 340 33.39 -19.73 -0.75
CA PHE A 340 33.42 -19.15 -2.09
C PHE A 340 33.03 -17.66 -2.07
N LEU A 341 31.95 -17.29 -1.42
CA LEU A 341 31.49 -15.90 -1.31
C LEU A 341 32.48 -15.00 -0.55
N ASP A 342 33.19 -15.54 0.46
CA ASP A 342 34.22 -14.78 1.20
C ASP A 342 35.43 -14.40 0.32
N ASN A 343 35.70 -15.17 -0.76
CA ASN A 343 36.77 -14.93 -1.70
C ASN A 343 36.33 -14.05 -2.90
N LEU A 344 35.01 -13.76 -3.05
CA LEU A 344 34.55 -12.88 -4.09
C LEU A 344 34.79 -11.40 -3.73
N LYS A 345 35.08 -10.60 -4.74
CA LYS A 345 35.06 -9.14 -4.59
C LYS A 345 33.62 -8.65 -4.40
N SER A 346 33.42 -7.55 -3.70
CA SER A 346 32.10 -7.07 -3.31
C SER A 346 31.12 -6.81 -4.49
N HIS A 347 31.62 -6.47 -5.66
CA HIS A 347 30.81 -6.28 -6.86
C HIS A 347 30.48 -7.57 -7.61
N ASP A 348 31.30 -8.62 -7.43
CA ASP A 348 31.08 -9.90 -8.12
C ASP A 348 29.96 -10.74 -7.50
N GLU A 349 29.49 -10.41 -6.28
CA GLU A 349 28.40 -11.14 -5.62
C GLU A 349 27.06 -10.99 -6.37
N TYR A 350 26.80 -9.81 -6.94
CA TYR A 350 25.60 -9.58 -7.76
C TYR A 350 25.68 -10.34 -9.08
N ASP A 351 26.80 -10.27 -9.75
CA ASP A 351 27.03 -10.98 -11.01
C ASP A 351 26.99 -12.49 -10.82
N TYR A 352 27.47 -12.99 -9.68
CA TYR A 352 27.41 -14.41 -9.34
C TYR A 352 25.96 -14.90 -9.12
N ALA A 353 25.15 -14.16 -8.40
CA ALA A 353 23.74 -14.52 -8.20
C ALA A 353 22.96 -14.52 -9.53
N ASP A 354 23.26 -13.57 -10.41
CA ASP A 354 22.65 -13.48 -11.73
C ASP A 354 23.13 -14.59 -12.66
N TYR A 355 24.41 -14.86 -12.68
CA TYR A 355 25.00 -16.00 -13.37
C TYR A 355 24.29 -17.31 -13.01
N LEU A 356 24.14 -17.61 -11.71
CA LEU A 356 23.49 -18.87 -11.28
C LEU A 356 22.02 -18.95 -11.75
N ARG A 357 21.27 -17.84 -11.70
CA ARG A 357 19.89 -17.81 -12.24
C ARG A 357 19.86 -18.12 -13.73
N MET A 358 20.75 -17.48 -14.47
CA MET A 358 20.84 -17.66 -15.92
C MET A 358 21.32 -19.06 -16.30
N ALA A 359 22.36 -19.60 -15.62
CA ALA A 359 22.84 -20.95 -15.83
C ALA A 359 21.72 -21.99 -15.64
N ARG A 360 20.96 -21.84 -14.55
CA ARG A 360 19.77 -22.68 -14.30
C ARG A 360 18.70 -22.53 -15.40
N ALA A 361 18.45 -21.31 -15.85
CA ALA A 361 17.45 -21.02 -16.89
C ALA A 361 17.82 -21.61 -18.26
N ILE A 362 19.11 -21.72 -18.59
CA ILE A 362 19.56 -22.37 -19.82
C ILE A 362 19.66 -23.89 -19.72
N GLY A 363 19.44 -24.47 -18.51
CA GLY A 363 19.48 -25.91 -18.25
C GLY A 363 20.86 -26.45 -17.95
N SER A 364 21.79 -25.63 -17.41
CA SER A 364 23.08 -26.12 -16.91
C SER A 364 22.87 -27.10 -15.76
N ASP A 365 23.78 -28.03 -15.61
CA ASP A 365 23.77 -28.99 -14.50
C ASP A 365 24.11 -28.28 -13.19
N MET A 366 23.10 -28.03 -12.36
CA MET A 366 23.25 -27.35 -11.08
C MET A 366 23.80 -28.28 -9.98
N THR A 367 24.22 -29.50 -10.29
CA THR A 367 24.98 -30.38 -9.39
C THR A 367 26.49 -30.36 -9.68
N ASP A 368 26.89 -29.83 -10.82
CA ASP A 368 28.29 -29.67 -11.20
C ASP A 368 28.94 -28.53 -10.41
N GLU A 369 30.01 -28.87 -9.69
CA GLU A 369 30.76 -27.90 -8.89
C GLU A 369 31.43 -26.80 -9.71
N PHE A 370 31.82 -27.06 -10.95
CA PHE A 370 32.39 -26.04 -11.85
C PHE A 370 31.34 -25.06 -12.31
N VAL A 371 30.10 -25.48 -12.40
CA VAL A 371 28.95 -24.60 -12.66
C VAL A 371 28.60 -23.80 -11.41
N LEU A 372 28.54 -24.44 -10.23
CA LEU A 372 28.21 -23.76 -8.98
C LEU A 372 29.30 -22.79 -8.52
N TYR A 373 30.58 -23.15 -8.69
CA TYR A 373 31.72 -22.39 -8.17
C TYR A 373 32.76 -22.11 -9.27
N PRO A 374 32.43 -21.26 -10.25
CA PRO A 374 33.32 -20.94 -11.35
C PRO A 374 34.59 -20.23 -10.84
N ARG A 375 35.74 -20.50 -11.45
CA ARG A 375 37.01 -19.83 -11.11
C ARG A 375 36.95 -18.32 -11.33
N ASP A 376 36.25 -17.90 -12.39
CA ASP A 376 36.04 -16.51 -12.74
C ASP A 376 34.53 -16.30 -13.03
N VAL A 377 33.86 -15.56 -12.13
CA VAL A 377 32.42 -15.33 -12.19
C VAL A 377 32.05 -14.52 -13.42
N LYS A 378 32.83 -13.50 -13.76
CA LYS A 378 32.56 -12.64 -14.89
C LYS A 378 32.60 -13.40 -16.22
N THR A 379 33.67 -14.19 -16.41
CA THR A 379 33.81 -15.02 -17.61
C THR A 379 32.66 -16.03 -17.71
N ALA A 380 32.27 -16.67 -16.60
CA ALA A 380 31.17 -17.61 -16.58
C ALA A 380 29.80 -16.93 -16.88
N HIS A 381 29.56 -15.75 -16.31
CA HIS A 381 28.39 -14.92 -16.57
C HIS A 381 28.29 -14.54 -18.06
N ASP A 382 29.38 -14.02 -18.64
CA ASP A 382 29.41 -13.60 -20.03
C ASP A 382 29.19 -14.79 -21.00
N ALA A 383 29.72 -15.96 -20.66
CA ALA A 383 29.50 -17.19 -21.44
C ALA A 383 28.01 -17.58 -21.47
N VAL A 384 27.34 -17.57 -20.33
CA VAL A 384 25.89 -17.86 -20.23
C VAL A 384 25.05 -16.80 -20.96
N MET A 385 25.40 -15.53 -20.82
CA MET A 385 24.75 -14.43 -21.55
C MET A 385 24.85 -14.61 -23.06
N ASN A 386 26.01 -15.05 -23.57
CA ASN A 386 26.16 -15.31 -25.00
C ASN A 386 25.24 -16.42 -25.49
N VAL A 387 25.09 -17.50 -24.70
CA VAL A 387 24.13 -18.58 -25.03
C VAL A 387 22.68 -18.09 -25.07
N ILE A 388 22.27 -17.29 -24.08
CA ILE A 388 20.93 -16.69 -24.04
C ILE A 388 20.69 -15.81 -25.27
N ASN A 389 21.62 -14.91 -25.54
CA ASN A 389 21.54 -13.99 -26.68
C ASN A 389 21.48 -14.73 -28.03
N GLU A 390 22.25 -15.81 -28.18
CA GLU A 390 22.20 -16.62 -29.39
C GLU A 390 20.86 -17.36 -29.53
N ARG A 391 20.33 -17.96 -28.46
CA ARG A 391 19.00 -18.59 -28.45
C ARG A 391 17.91 -17.58 -28.82
N GLU A 392 17.97 -16.37 -28.28
CA GLU A 392 17.01 -15.32 -28.58
C GLU A 392 17.12 -14.82 -30.02
N ARG A 393 18.35 -14.66 -30.55
CA ARG A 393 18.56 -14.32 -31.96
C ARG A 393 17.99 -15.41 -32.89
N LYS A 394 18.20 -16.69 -32.57
CA LYS A 394 17.65 -17.82 -33.32
C LYS A 394 16.12 -17.80 -33.28
N ARG A 395 15.51 -17.57 -32.12
CA ARG A 395 14.06 -17.45 -31.95
C ARG A 395 13.50 -16.29 -32.78
N LYS A 396 14.08 -15.10 -32.68
CA LYS A 396 13.63 -13.93 -33.45
C LYS A 396 13.74 -14.14 -34.97
N ARG A 397 14.82 -14.80 -35.42
CA ARG A 397 14.99 -15.17 -36.84
C ARG A 397 13.91 -16.16 -37.30
N LYS A 398 13.61 -17.16 -36.49
CA LYS A 398 12.55 -18.13 -36.80
C LYS A 398 11.18 -17.45 -36.88
N GLU A 399 10.82 -16.65 -35.87
CA GLU A 399 9.56 -15.88 -35.85
C GLU A 399 9.44 -14.93 -37.05
N ALA A 400 10.53 -14.25 -37.44
CA ALA A 400 10.54 -13.40 -38.62
C ALA A 400 10.29 -14.18 -39.91
N ARG A 401 10.93 -15.36 -40.09
CA ARG A 401 10.71 -16.23 -41.24
C ARG A 401 9.26 -16.77 -41.31
N GLU A 402 8.70 -17.17 -40.18
CA GLU A 402 7.31 -17.64 -40.09
C GLU A 402 6.30 -16.52 -40.46
N LYS A 403 6.56 -15.29 -39.97
CA LYS A 403 5.76 -14.12 -40.33
C LYS A 403 5.90 -13.77 -41.82
N ASP A 404 7.12 -13.82 -42.36
CA ASP A 404 7.35 -13.58 -43.79
C ASP A 404 6.60 -14.59 -44.65
N ALA A 405 6.69 -15.89 -44.32
CA ALA A 405 5.97 -16.94 -45.02
C ALA A 405 4.44 -16.77 -44.96
N SER A 406 3.92 -16.36 -43.80
CA SER A 406 2.49 -16.11 -43.62
C SER A 406 2.02 -14.91 -44.44
N ILE A 407 2.75 -13.80 -44.46
CA ILE A 407 2.42 -12.63 -45.27
C ILE A 407 2.55 -12.96 -46.79
N GLN A 408 3.55 -13.75 -47.19
CA GLN A 408 3.66 -14.21 -48.59
C GLN A 408 2.45 -15.00 -49.07
N LYS A 409 1.86 -15.86 -48.19
CA LYS A 409 0.60 -16.55 -48.50
C LYS A 409 -0.54 -15.54 -48.72
N VAL A 410 -0.66 -14.54 -47.87
CA VAL A 410 -1.66 -13.47 -48.00
C VAL A 410 -1.40 -12.67 -49.28
N TYR A 411 -0.16 -12.22 -49.52
CA TYR A 411 0.21 -11.51 -50.72
C TYR A 411 -0.20 -12.23 -52.04
N LYS A 412 0.06 -13.54 -52.13
CA LYS A 412 -0.34 -14.35 -53.31
C LYS A 412 -1.84 -14.29 -53.54
N LYS A 413 -2.65 -14.25 -52.49
CA LYS A 413 -4.12 -14.21 -52.59
C LYS A 413 -4.63 -12.82 -53.00
N ILE A 414 -4.02 -11.77 -52.48
CA ILE A 414 -4.52 -10.38 -52.64
C ILE A 414 -3.82 -9.59 -53.75
N LYS A 415 -2.65 -10.03 -54.26
CA LYS A 415 -1.83 -9.31 -55.21
C LYS A 415 -2.64 -8.76 -56.40
N LYS A 416 -3.47 -9.64 -57.03
CA LYS A 416 -4.26 -9.24 -58.20
C LYS A 416 -5.35 -8.21 -57.86
N LYS A 417 -5.91 -8.27 -56.68
CA LYS A 417 -7.02 -7.43 -56.22
C LYS A 417 -6.58 -6.06 -55.69
N PHE A 418 -5.37 -5.98 -55.16
CA PHE A 418 -4.86 -4.78 -54.47
C PHE A 418 -3.60 -4.24 -55.13
N SER A 419 -3.33 -4.55 -56.39
CA SER A 419 -2.30 -3.87 -57.22
C SER A 419 -2.99 -3.03 -58.26
N TYR A 420 -2.48 -1.83 -58.44
CA TYR A 420 -2.99 -0.86 -59.42
C TYR A 420 -1.87 0.10 -59.82
N GLU A 421 -1.85 0.56 -61.08
CA GLU A 421 -0.89 1.51 -61.59
C GLU A 421 -1.49 2.49 -62.62
N ASN A 422 -0.92 3.65 -62.70
CA ASN A 422 -1.15 4.61 -63.78
C ASN A 422 0.21 5.12 -64.29
N ASP A 423 0.23 6.24 -64.99
CA ASP A 423 1.46 6.79 -65.54
C ASP A 423 2.44 7.30 -64.48
N ASP A 424 1.94 7.73 -63.29
CA ASP A 424 2.72 8.36 -62.23
C ASP A 424 3.03 7.43 -61.08
N PHE A 425 2.09 6.53 -60.72
CA PHE A 425 2.13 5.76 -59.48
C PHE A 425 1.91 4.26 -59.65
N VAL A 426 2.54 3.49 -58.76
CA VAL A 426 2.34 2.04 -58.63
C VAL A 426 1.93 1.72 -57.20
N LEU A 427 0.80 1.02 -57.03
CA LEU A 427 0.29 0.52 -55.75
C LEU A 427 0.41 -1.01 -55.70
N ARG A 428 0.98 -1.54 -54.65
CA ARG A 428 1.06 -2.98 -54.44
C ARG A 428 0.97 -3.38 -52.97
N PRO A 429 0.45 -4.57 -52.60
CA PRO A 429 0.53 -5.08 -51.26
C PRO A 429 1.97 -5.37 -50.82
N ALA A 430 2.21 -5.29 -49.47
CA ALA A 430 3.44 -5.75 -48.89
C ALA A 430 3.62 -7.26 -49.11
N LYS A 431 4.83 -7.69 -49.52
CA LYS A 431 5.13 -9.08 -49.87
C LYS A 431 5.54 -9.91 -48.64
N THR A 432 6.21 -9.29 -47.67
CA THR A 432 6.78 -9.93 -46.50
C THR A 432 6.69 -9.03 -45.27
N ASN A 433 6.83 -9.59 -44.08
CA ASN A 433 6.98 -8.82 -42.85
C ASN A 433 8.28 -8.02 -42.84
N SER A 434 9.34 -8.55 -43.45
CA SER A 434 10.60 -7.87 -43.58
C SER A 434 10.48 -6.60 -44.45
N GLU A 435 9.62 -6.58 -45.48
CA GLU A 435 9.30 -5.35 -46.21
C GLU A 435 8.55 -4.33 -45.34
N LEU A 436 7.59 -4.77 -44.51
CA LEU A 436 6.88 -3.88 -43.57
C LEU A 436 7.85 -3.22 -42.61
N VAL A 437 8.78 -4.00 -42.03
CA VAL A 437 9.79 -3.50 -41.11
C VAL A 437 10.69 -2.47 -41.80
N LYS A 438 11.19 -2.78 -43.03
CA LYS A 438 12.04 -1.89 -43.80
C LYS A 438 11.30 -0.59 -44.15
N GLU A 439 10.03 -0.70 -44.55
CA GLU A 439 9.18 0.46 -44.86
C GLU A 439 9.05 1.37 -43.64
N GLY A 440 8.70 0.78 -42.48
CA GLY A 440 8.56 1.53 -41.23
C GLY A 440 9.84 2.24 -40.80
N GLN A 441 10.99 1.58 -40.93
CA GLN A 441 12.30 2.17 -40.64
C GLN A 441 12.65 3.32 -41.60
N THR A 442 12.44 3.12 -42.91
CA THR A 442 12.82 4.11 -43.91
C THR A 442 11.91 5.35 -43.89
N GLN A 443 10.62 5.14 -43.63
CA GLN A 443 9.63 6.22 -43.57
C GLN A 443 9.46 6.82 -42.18
N HIS A 444 10.05 6.21 -41.15
CA HIS A 444 9.84 6.58 -39.74
C HIS A 444 8.35 6.54 -39.35
N ILE A 445 7.68 5.43 -39.68
CA ILE A 445 6.28 5.15 -39.34
C ILE A 445 6.17 3.80 -38.64
N CYS A 446 5.08 3.58 -37.91
CA CYS A 446 4.92 2.40 -37.06
C CYS A 446 4.54 1.09 -37.79
N VAL A 447 4.47 1.08 -39.11
CA VAL A 447 3.95 -0.06 -39.92
C VAL A 447 4.72 -1.36 -39.68
N GLY A 448 6.00 -1.31 -39.33
CA GLY A 448 6.83 -2.48 -39.03
C GLY A 448 6.70 -3.03 -37.63
N SER A 449 6.09 -2.32 -36.70
CA SER A 449 6.08 -2.64 -35.26
C SER A 449 4.70 -2.76 -34.62
N ALA A 450 3.67 -2.13 -35.15
CA ALA A 450 2.36 -1.95 -34.52
C ALA A 450 1.31 -3.06 -34.83
N GLY A 451 1.75 -4.30 -35.06
CA GLY A 451 0.83 -5.41 -35.25
C GLY A 451 0.17 -5.52 -36.63
N TYR A 452 0.56 -4.68 -37.62
CA TYR A 452 0.00 -4.70 -38.98
C TYR A 452 0.20 -6.03 -39.69
N ALA A 453 1.34 -6.69 -39.49
CA ALA A 453 1.56 -8.04 -39.99
C ALA A 453 0.47 -9.01 -39.53
N GLY A 454 0.07 -8.93 -38.25
CA GLY A 454 -1.00 -9.74 -37.69
C GLY A 454 -2.36 -9.44 -38.31
N LYS A 455 -2.70 -8.16 -38.51
CA LYS A 455 -3.94 -7.75 -39.19
C LYS A 455 -4.00 -8.28 -40.61
N MET A 456 -2.89 -8.17 -41.36
CA MET A 456 -2.80 -8.74 -42.71
C MET A 456 -3.02 -10.25 -42.73
N ILE A 457 -2.41 -10.98 -41.79
CA ILE A 457 -2.55 -12.45 -41.71
C ILE A 457 -3.99 -12.86 -41.39
N ARG A 458 -4.69 -12.13 -40.52
CA ARG A 458 -6.09 -12.37 -40.17
C ARG A 458 -7.09 -11.85 -41.23
N GLY A 459 -6.60 -11.08 -42.22
CA GLY A 459 -7.46 -10.48 -43.25
C GLY A 459 -8.30 -9.30 -42.74
N GLU A 460 -7.91 -8.65 -41.66
CA GLU A 460 -8.61 -7.48 -41.09
C GLU A 460 -8.34 -6.21 -41.89
N SER A 461 -7.07 -6.00 -42.23
CA SER A 461 -6.63 -4.93 -43.14
C SER A 461 -5.36 -5.34 -43.87
N TYR A 462 -5.08 -4.69 -44.98
CA TYR A 462 -3.89 -4.91 -45.79
C TYR A 462 -3.05 -3.65 -45.88
N ILE A 463 -1.72 -3.81 -45.86
CA ILE A 463 -0.78 -2.70 -46.10
C ILE A 463 -0.35 -2.72 -47.54
N LEU A 464 -0.58 -1.60 -48.21
CA LEU A 464 -0.18 -1.35 -49.60
C LEU A 464 0.92 -0.31 -49.63
N PHE A 465 1.90 -0.51 -50.50
CA PHE A 465 2.96 0.43 -50.77
C PHE A 465 2.65 1.20 -52.05
N LEU A 466 2.49 2.49 -51.92
CA LEU A 466 2.41 3.39 -53.06
C LEU A 466 3.81 3.91 -53.41
N ARG A 467 4.17 3.81 -54.64
CA ARG A 467 5.48 4.22 -55.18
C ARG A 467 5.27 5.15 -56.39
N LYS A 468 6.23 6.04 -56.60
CA LYS A 468 6.32 6.75 -57.89
C LYS A 468 6.84 5.81 -58.96
N LYS A 469 6.31 5.87 -60.17
CA LYS A 469 6.66 4.95 -61.26
C LYS A 469 8.11 5.15 -61.75
N ASP A 470 8.63 6.38 -61.66
CA ASP A 470 10.01 6.74 -61.96
C ASP A 470 11.02 6.25 -60.89
N HIS A 471 10.54 6.01 -59.64
CA HIS A 471 11.37 5.55 -58.55
C HIS A 471 10.66 4.46 -57.71
N PRO A 472 10.33 3.27 -58.27
CA PRO A 472 9.51 2.25 -57.63
C PRO A 472 10.20 1.59 -56.42
N GLU A 473 11.51 1.73 -56.27
CA GLU A 473 12.30 1.24 -55.16
C GLU A 473 12.22 2.15 -53.92
N LYS A 474 11.87 3.42 -54.08
CA LYS A 474 11.83 4.40 -52.98
C LYS A 474 10.46 4.40 -52.29
N PRO A 475 10.41 4.28 -50.95
CA PRO A 475 9.18 4.50 -50.23
C PRO A 475 8.59 5.89 -50.47
N PHE A 476 7.27 5.93 -50.72
CA PHE A 476 6.57 7.18 -50.96
C PHE A 476 5.39 7.36 -50.03
N TYR A 477 4.32 6.53 -50.16
CA TYR A 477 3.24 6.44 -49.19
C TYR A 477 2.97 5.00 -48.81
N THR A 478 2.53 4.79 -47.55
CA THR A 478 2.04 3.53 -47.04
C THR A 478 0.55 3.67 -46.72
N VAL A 479 -0.26 2.78 -47.25
CA VAL A 479 -1.72 2.82 -47.16
C VAL A 479 -2.21 1.58 -46.43
N GLU A 480 -3.06 1.76 -45.40
CA GLU A 480 -3.83 0.67 -44.76
C GLU A 480 -5.23 0.65 -45.37
N ILE A 481 -5.67 -0.50 -45.84
CA ILE A 481 -6.95 -0.68 -46.50
C ILE A 481 -7.68 -1.91 -46.02
N THR A 482 -9.00 -1.86 -45.90
CA THR A 482 -9.83 -3.02 -45.58
C THR A 482 -10.00 -3.96 -46.79
N PRO A 483 -10.44 -5.23 -46.57
CA PRO A 483 -10.84 -6.12 -47.65
C PRO A 483 -11.96 -5.55 -48.55
N GLN A 484 -12.73 -4.58 -48.05
CA GLN A 484 -13.82 -3.88 -48.77
C GLN A 484 -13.37 -2.61 -49.46
N TYR A 485 -12.06 -2.42 -49.61
CA TYR A 485 -11.45 -1.25 -50.22
C TYR A 485 -11.67 0.09 -49.49
N GLU A 486 -11.97 0.06 -48.22
CA GLU A 486 -12.00 1.26 -47.40
C GLU A 486 -10.58 1.62 -46.93
N ILE A 487 -10.13 2.84 -47.22
CA ILE A 487 -8.83 3.34 -46.79
C ILE A 487 -8.94 3.81 -45.35
N LEU A 488 -8.27 3.09 -44.45
CA LEU A 488 -8.25 3.41 -43.02
C LEU A 488 -7.28 4.55 -42.73
N GLN A 489 -6.11 4.53 -43.36
CA GLN A 489 -5.09 5.55 -43.23
C GLN A 489 -4.09 5.50 -44.37
N ARG A 490 -3.46 6.66 -44.63
CA ARG A 490 -2.31 6.79 -45.54
C ARG A 490 -1.26 7.69 -44.89
N HIS A 491 -0.02 7.30 -44.99
CA HIS A 491 1.09 8.03 -44.40
C HIS A 491 2.29 8.12 -45.32
N GLY A 492 2.81 9.32 -45.46
CA GLY A 492 4.15 9.57 -46.01
C GLY A 492 5.20 9.54 -44.88
N LYS A 493 6.41 9.97 -45.21
CA LYS A 493 7.54 10.02 -44.27
C LYS A 493 7.22 10.85 -43.01
N TYR A 494 7.51 10.31 -41.82
CA TYR A 494 7.21 10.92 -40.51
C TYR A 494 5.72 11.18 -40.27
N ASN A 495 4.82 10.38 -40.87
CA ASN A 495 3.37 10.59 -40.87
C ASN A 495 2.92 11.95 -41.44
N LYS A 496 3.76 12.58 -42.25
CA LYS A 496 3.45 13.88 -42.83
C LYS A 496 2.82 13.72 -44.22
N GLU A 497 1.91 14.61 -44.54
CA GLU A 497 1.38 14.75 -45.89
C GLU A 497 2.39 15.52 -46.75
N GLY A 498 2.73 14.97 -47.92
CA GLY A 498 3.61 15.62 -48.86
C GLY A 498 2.85 16.59 -49.76
N LYS A 499 3.59 17.41 -50.56
CA LYS A 499 3.00 18.35 -51.53
C LYS A 499 2.09 17.68 -52.57
N GLU A 500 2.27 16.38 -52.81
CA GLU A 500 1.55 15.60 -53.81
C GLU A 500 0.33 14.84 -53.21
N VAL A 501 -0.12 15.20 -52.01
CA VAL A 501 -1.21 14.52 -51.30
C VAL A 501 -2.49 14.47 -52.15
N THR A 502 -2.85 15.54 -52.83
CA THR A 502 -4.03 15.62 -53.69
C THR A 502 -3.96 14.64 -54.86
N ALA A 503 -2.77 14.50 -55.52
CA ALA A 503 -2.57 13.53 -56.59
C ALA A 503 -2.63 12.07 -56.05
N VAL A 504 -2.09 11.83 -54.86
CA VAL A 504 -2.18 10.53 -54.17
C VAL A 504 -3.63 10.17 -53.87
N ASP A 505 -4.42 11.12 -53.35
CA ASP A 505 -5.83 10.90 -53.05
C ASP A 505 -6.65 10.62 -54.31
N ALA A 506 -6.43 11.40 -55.36
CA ALA A 506 -7.09 11.16 -56.65
C ALA A 506 -6.74 9.78 -57.25
N PHE A 507 -5.49 9.35 -57.11
CA PHE A 507 -5.05 8.02 -57.54
C PHE A 507 -5.73 6.89 -56.70
N LEU A 508 -5.78 7.03 -55.39
CA LEU A 508 -6.40 6.05 -54.49
C LEU A 508 -7.91 5.98 -54.70
N GLU A 509 -8.58 7.09 -54.97
CA GLU A 509 -10.01 7.13 -55.31
C GLU A 509 -10.29 6.43 -56.66
N LYS A 510 -9.43 6.67 -57.67
CA LYS A 510 -9.52 5.98 -58.94
C LYS A 510 -9.33 4.47 -58.80
N PHE A 511 -8.33 4.05 -58.01
CA PHE A 511 -8.12 2.64 -57.65
C PHE A 511 -9.35 2.00 -57.01
N ARG A 512 -9.97 2.65 -56.02
CA ARG A 512 -11.17 2.18 -55.35
C ARG A 512 -12.36 2.00 -56.29
N ARG A 513 -12.51 2.89 -57.22
CA ARG A 513 -13.60 2.89 -58.23
C ARG A 513 -13.41 1.80 -59.29
N GLU A 514 -12.21 1.73 -59.88
CA GLU A 514 -11.94 0.84 -60.99
C GLU A 514 -11.72 -0.63 -60.56
N VAL A 515 -11.05 -0.83 -59.44
CA VAL A 515 -10.70 -2.18 -58.97
C VAL A 515 -11.60 -2.63 -57.84
N GLY A 516 -12.02 -1.73 -56.95
CA GLY A 516 -12.86 -2.03 -55.80
C GLY A 516 -14.37 -2.03 -56.11
N HIS A 517 -14.78 -1.48 -57.28
CA HIS A 517 -16.19 -1.26 -57.63
C HIS A 517 -16.98 -0.50 -56.57
N VAL A 518 -16.34 0.39 -55.81
CA VAL A 518 -16.95 1.15 -54.74
C VAL A 518 -17.53 2.45 -55.33
N GLU A 519 -18.86 2.60 -55.27
CA GLU A 519 -19.51 3.88 -55.58
C GLU A 519 -19.07 4.95 -54.57
N VAL A 520 -18.44 6.00 -55.07
CA VAL A 520 -18.02 7.15 -54.24
C VAL A 520 -19.15 8.16 -54.24
N ASN A 521 -19.93 8.20 -53.18
CA ASN A 521 -20.91 9.27 -52.94
C ASN A 521 -20.14 10.57 -52.62
N TYR A 522 -20.13 11.49 -53.55
CA TYR A 522 -19.74 12.87 -53.28
C TYR A 522 -20.82 13.48 -52.37
N ALA A 523 -20.60 13.54 -51.07
CA ALA A 523 -21.34 14.49 -50.25
C ALA A 523 -20.89 15.88 -50.69
N ALA A 524 -21.74 16.55 -51.42
CA ALA A 524 -21.54 17.96 -51.78
C ALA A 524 -21.46 18.74 -50.45
N GLY A 525 -20.26 19.18 -50.12
CA GLY A 525 -20.04 20.12 -49.04
C GLY A 525 -20.59 21.46 -49.45
N ALA A 526 -21.64 21.93 -48.76
CA ALA A 526 -22.01 23.34 -48.71
C ALA A 526 -21.17 24.05 -47.63
#